data_efa360659941462861181feeb20e9e7b
#
_entry.id   efa360659941462861181feeb20e9e7b
#
_cell.length_a   1.000
_cell.length_b   1.000
_cell.length_c   1.000
_cell.angle_alpha   90.00
_cell.angle_beta   90.00
_cell.angle_gamma   90.00
#
_symmetry.space_group_name_H-M   'P 1'
#
loop_
_entity.id
_entity.type
_entity.pdbx_description
1 polymer ?
#
loop_
_entity_poly.entity_id
_entity_poly.type
_entity_poly.pdbx_seq_one_letter_code
_entity_poly.pdbx_strand_id
1 'polypeptide(L)'
;MKKILIPILFFILSATAVKAQTTLPVQYQELVKKLAASLPKTSEEPVKEPKPTNSTSLIDFAKSMLGIPYRYATSNPKIGFDCSGFVSYVFSNFGFKVPRSSREFSAAGKETTIENAKVGDVLIFTGSNSKVRRIGHVGIVYSIDDSGIKFIHASSGKSHGVTITEFNGHYKNRFMKIVSIL
;
A
#
# COMPACT_ATOMS: atom_id res chain seq x y z
N MET A 1 52.38 -20.27 -52.30
CA MET A 1 51.49 -19.82 -51.26
C MET A 1 50.04 -19.93 -51.69
N LYS A 2 49.35 -21.01 -51.32
CA LYS A 2 47.97 -21.30 -51.77
C LYS A 2 46.99 -20.69 -50.74
N LYS A 3 46.15 -19.73 -51.17
CA LYS A 3 45.07 -19.15 -50.38
C LYS A 3 43.87 -20.08 -50.43
N ILE A 4 43.48 -20.64 -49.32
CA ILE A 4 42.28 -21.45 -49.13
C ILE A 4 41.12 -20.48 -48.82
N LEU A 5 40.14 -20.36 -49.73
CA LEU A 5 38.87 -19.68 -49.49
C LEU A 5 37.91 -20.69 -48.81
N ILE A 6 37.45 -20.37 -47.63
CA ILE A 6 36.39 -21.11 -46.93
C ILE A 6 35.07 -20.38 -47.21
N PRO A 7 34.07 -21.02 -47.83
CA PRO A 7 32.76 -20.40 -47.96
C PRO A 7 31.99 -20.47 -46.64
N ILE A 8 31.59 -19.31 -46.16
CA ILE A 8 30.69 -19.17 -44.99
C ILE A 8 29.28 -19.48 -45.48
N LEU A 9 28.76 -20.64 -45.06
CA LEU A 9 27.38 -21.06 -45.31
C LEU A 9 26.46 -20.35 -44.28
N PHE A 10 25.72 -19.35 -44.75
CA PHE A 10 24.69 -18.68 -43.95
C PHE A 10 23.47 -19.61 -43.82
N PHE A 11 23.30 -20.23 -42.66
CA PHE A 11 22.10 -20.96 -42.32
C PHE A 11 21.04 -19.95 -41.86
N ILE A 12 20.10 -19.59 -42.72
CA ILE A 12 18.91 -18.82 -42.35
C ILE A 12 17.95 -19.77 -41.64
N LEU A 13 17.91 -19.71 -40.31
CA LEU A 13 16.95 -20.42 -39.50
C LEU A 13 15.63 -19.62 -39.50
N SER A 14 14.70 -19.99 -40.36
CA SER A 14 13.35 -19.45 -40.36
C SER A 14 12.59 -20.02 -39.14
N ALA A 15 12.44 -19.21 -38.11
CA ALA A 15 11.58 -19.53 -36.97
C ALA A 15 10.11 -19.42 -37.37
N THR A 16 9.49 -20.54 -37.75
CA THR A 16 8.04 -20.64 -37.86
C THR A 16 7.46 -20.74 -36.49
N ALA A 17 6.84 -19.65 -36.02
CA ALA A 17 6.06 -19.63 -34.77
C ALA A 17 4.81 -20.50 -34.97
N VAL A 18 4.85 -21.74 -34.49
CA VAL A 18 3.68 -22.62 -34.38
C VAL A 18 2.82 -22.06 -33.25
N LYS A 19 1.73 -21.36 -33.60
CA LYS A 19 0.65 -21.06 -32.67
C LYS A 19 -0.07 -22.37 -32.36
N ALA A 20 0.27 -23.01 -31.25
CA ALA A 20 -0.51 -24.11 -30.70
C ALA A 20 -1.85 -23.56 -30.22
N GLN A 21 -2.88 -23.58 -31.05
CA GLN A 21 -4.27 -23.40 -30.64
C GLN A 21 -4.71 -24.72 -30.02
N THR A 22 -4.59 -24.86 -28.71
CA THR A 22 -5.17 -25.96 -27.96
C THR A 22 -6.69 -25.69 -27.87
N THR A 23 -7.43 -26.05 -28.90
CA THR A 23 -8.90 -26.10 -28.84
C THR A 23 -9.28 -27.30 -27.98
N LEU A 24 -9.89 -27.03 -26.85
CA LEU A 24 -10.47 -28.06 -25.98
C LEU A 24 -11.50 -28.90 -26.76
N PRO A 25 -11.52 -30.25 -26.56
CA PRO A 25 -12.53 -31.11 -27.17
C PRO A 25 -13.94 -30.60 -26.87
N VAL A 26 -14.85 -30.71 -27.83
CA VAL A 26 -16.23 -30.15 -27.79
C VAL A 26 -16.98 -30.56 -26.51
N GLN A 27 -16.78 -31.76 -26.01
CA GLN A 27 -17.38 -32.26 -24.77
C GLN A 27 -16.96 -31.47 -23.50
N TYR A 28 -15.77 -30.89 -23.51
CA TYR A 28 -15.31 -30.05 -22.38
C TYR A 28 -15.75 -28.60 -22.50
N GLN A 29 -16.03 -28.11 -23.73
CA GLN A 29 -16.55 -26.76 -23.95
C GLN A 29 -17.93 -26.59 -23.35
N GLU A 30 -18.83 -27.58 -23.50
CA GLU A 30 -20.16 -27.60 -22.90
C GLU A 30 -20.07 -27.61 -21.35
N LEU A 31 -19.14 -28.39 -20.80
CA LEU A 31 -18.95 -28.49 -19.34
C LEU A 31 -18.45 -27.16 -18.76
N VAL A 32 -17.48 -26.53 -19.40
CA VAL A 32 -16.96 -25.20 -19.01
C VAL A 32 -18.06 -24.15 -19.11
N LYS A 33 -18.91 -24.18 -20.13
CA LYS A 33 -20.03 -23.25 -20.30
C LYS A 33 -21.10 -23.43 -19.18
N LYS A 34 -21.39 -24.66 -18.80
CA LYS A 34 -22.29 -24.96 -17.65
C LYS A 34 -21.69 -24.52 -16.32
N LEU A 35 -20.38 -24.76 -16.09
CA LEU A 35 -19.71 -24.31 -14.89
C LEU A 35 -19.67 -22.78 -14.80
N ALA A 36 -19.37 -22.09 -15.89
CA ALA A 36 -19.35 -20.64 -15.95
C ALA A 36 -20.74 -20.02 -15.72
N ALA A 37 -21.81 -20.72 -16.12
CA ALA A 37 -23.20 -20.28 -15.88
C ALA A 37 -23.66 -20.52 -14.43
N SER A 38 -23.04 -21.46 -13.70
CA SER A 38 -23.37 -21.78 -12.30
C SER A 38 -22.57 -21.02 -11.27
N LEU A 39 -21.51 -20.31 -11.69
CA LEU A 39 -20.78 -19.41 -10.79
C LEU A 39 -21.66 -18.19 -10.49
N PRO A 40 -21.83 -17.80 -9.21
CA PRO A 40 -22.51 -16.55 -8.90
C PRO A 40 -21.75 -15.44 -9.63
N LYS A 41 -22.49 -14.61 -10.39
CA LYS A 41 -21.93 -13.39 -10.96
C LYS A 41 -21.45 -12.53 -9.79
N THR A 42 -20.20 -12.71 -9.40
CA THR A 42 -19.54 -11.71 -8.57
C THR A 42 -19.61 -10.43 -9.38
N SER A 43 -20.40 -9.48 -8.93
CA SER A 43 -20.36 -8.11 -9.44
C SER A 43 -18.93 -7.62 -9.19
N GLU A 44 -18.07 -7.76 -10.18
CA GLU A 44 -16.83 -7.01 -10.23
C GLU A 44 -17.28 -5.54 -10.30
N GLU A 45 -17.33 -4.88 -9.16
CA GLU A 45 -17.25 -3.44 -9.17
C GLU A 45 -16.02 -3.08 -10.00
N PRO A 46 -16.13 -2.15 -10.96
CA PRO A 46 -15.00 -1.77 -11.79
C PRO A 46 -13.86 -1.38 -10.84
N VAL A 47 -12.75 -2.14 -10.87
CA VAL A 47 -11.52 -1.78 -10.17
C VAL A 47 -11.17 -0.40 -10.66
N LYS A 48 -11.46 0.61 -9.82
CA LYS A 48 -11.17 1.99 -10.10
C LYS A 48 -9.66 2.08 -10.26
N GLU A 49 -9.17 2.27 -11.50
CA GLU A 49 -7.74 2.46 -11.74
C GLU A 49 -7.22 3.51 -10.76
N PRO A 50 -6.09 3.27 -10.07
CA PRO A 50 -5.58 4.21 -9.10
C PRO A 50 -5.31 5.54 -9.79
N LYS A 51 -6.10 6.55 -9.44
CA LYS A 51 -5.90 7.93 -9.88
C LYS A 51 -4.47 8.33 -9.47
N PRO A 52 -3.68 9.00 -10.33
CA PRO A 52 -2.31 9.40 -9.97
C PRO A 52 -2.34 10.13 -8.64
N THR A 53 -1.73 9.50 -7.64
CA THR A 53 -1.88 9.94 -6.25
C THR A 53 -0.87 11.03 -6.00
N ASN A 54 -1.32 12.26 -6.04
CA ASN A 54 -0.59 13.36 -5.45
C ASN A 54 -0.70 13.19 -3.92
N SER A 55 0.44 13.14 -3.22
CA SER A 55 0.50 13.11 -1.75
C SER A 55 -0.34 14.21 -1.11
N THR A 56 -0.47 15.36 -1.75
CA THR A 56 -1.34 16.47 -1.33
C THR A 56 -2.81 16.03 -1.20
N SER A 57 -3.37 15.38 -2.22
CA SER A 57 -4.77 14.92 -2.18
C SER A 57 -5.02 13.89 -1.09
N LEU A 58 -4.05 12.98 -0.85
CA LEU A 58 -4.12 12.01 0.23
C LEU A 58 -4.13 12.69 1.60
N ILE A 59 -3.27 13.69 1.78
CA ILE A 59 -3.18 14.44 3.04
C ILE A 59 -4.43 15.31 3.25
N ASP A 60 -4.98 15.95 2.22
CA ASP A 60 -6.21 16.73 2.34
C ASP A 60 -7.39 15.82 2.72
N PHE A 61 -7.47 14.64 2.15
CA PHE A 61 -8.45 13.64 2.56
C PHE A 61 -8.24 13.19 4.02
N ALA A 62 -7.01 12.93 4.43
CA ALA A 62 -6.69 12.60 5.83
C ALA A 62 -7.09 13.73 6.79
N LYS A 63 -6.84 15.01 6.41
CA LYS A 63 -7.25 16.20 7.17
C LYS A 63 -8.76 16.31 7.36
N SER A 64 -9.54 15.93 6.37
CA SER A 64 -11.02 16.01 6.46
C SER A 64 -11.58 15.14 7.58
N MET A 65 -10.78 14.24 8.13
CA MET A 65 -11.16 13.35 9.23
C MET A 65 -10.64 13.80 10.61
N LEU A 66 -10.04 15.00 10.71
CA LEU A 66 -9.60 15.53 12.00
C LEU A 66 -10.76 15.57 13.00
N GLY A 67 -10.49 15.16 14.24
CA GLY A 67 -11.46 15.11 15.32
C GLY A 67 -12.37 13.87 15.33
N ILE A 68 -12.36 13.03 14.29
CA ILE A 68 -13.08 11.73 14.35
C ILE A 68 -12.53 10.93 15.54
N PRO A 69 -13.40 10.40 16.44
CA PRO A 69 -12.97 9.81 17.69
C PRO A 69 -12.14 8.55 17.51
N TYR A 70 -11.23 8.29 18.45
CA TYR A 70 -10.53 7.02 18.52
C TYR A 70 -11.49 5.92 18.96
N ARG A 71 -11.50 4.82 18.22
CA ARG A 71 -12.21 3.59 18.59
C ARG A 71 -11.33 2.39 18.26
N TYR A 72 -11.07 1.57 19.27
CA TYR A 72 -10.24 0.36 19.09
C TYR A 72 -10.86 -0.60 18.07
N ALA A 73 -10.00 -1.20 17.23
CA ALA A 73 -10.36 -2.20 16.22
C ALA A 73 -11.36 -1.74 15.14
N THR A 74 -11.48 -0.43 14.87
CA THR A 74 -12.38 0.09 13.83
C THR A 74 -11.68 0.96 12.79
N SER A 75 -12.21 0.92 11.56
CA SER A 75 -11.81 1.73 10.41
C SER A 75 -13.02 2.41 9.76
N ASN A 76 -14.06 2.71 10.54
CA ASN A 76 -15.29 3.29 10.03
C ASN A 76 -15.40 4.77 10.43
N PRO A 77 -15.41 5.73 9.47
CA PRO A 77 -15.45 7.16 9.77
C PRO A 77 -16.70 7.61 10.55
N LYS A 78 -17.80 6.85 10.46
CA LYS A 78 -19.05 7.14 11.22
C LYS A 78 -18.98 6.72 12.67
N ILE A 79 -18.05 5.82 13.03
CA ILE A 79 -17.91 5.26 14.39
C ILE A 79 -16.63 5.77 15.06
N GLY A 80 -15.53 5.80 14.30
CA GLY A 80 -14.20 6.18 14.76
C GLY A 80 -13.11 5.31 14.13
N PHE A 81 -11.87 5.61 14.48
CA PHE A 81 -10.69 4.92 13.98
C PHE A 81 -9.77 4.46 15.11
N ASP A 82 -9.16 3.29 14.97
CA ASP A 82 -7.86 3.06 15.60
C ASP A 82 -6.72 3.56 14.69
N CYS A 83 -5.46 3.50 15.15
CA CYS A 83 -4.33 4.08 14.42
C CYS A 83 -4.16 3.47 13.03
N SER A 84 -4.12 2.15 12.93
CA SER A 84 -3.96 1.46 11.64
C SER A 84 -5.24 1.49 10.79
N GLY A 85 -6.41 1.49 11.42
CA GLY A 85 -7.69 1.65 10.74
C GLY A 85 -7.82 3.00 10.03
N PHE A 86 -7.34 4.07 10.64
CA PHE A 86 -7.26 5.38 10.01
C PHE A 86 -6.33 5.36 8.79
N VAL A 87 -5.08 4.89 8.96
CA VAL A 87 -4.11 4.81 7.86
C VAL A 87 -4.64 3.93 6.73
N SER A 88 -5.18 2.73 7.05
CA SER A 88 -5.76 1.84 6.05
C SER A 88 -6.91 2.49 5.30
N TYR A 89 -7.81 3.17 6.00
CA TYR A 89 -8.94 3.86 5.39
C TYR A 89 -8.48 4.94 4.41
N VAL A 90 -7.51 5.78 4.81
CA VAL A 90 -6.96 6.84 3.95
C VAL A 90 -6.35 6.24 2.69
N PHE A 91 -5.41 5.30 2.81
CA PHE A 91 -4.73 4.72 1.66
C PHE A 91 -5.66 3.92 0.73
N SER A 92 -6.62 3.18 1.29
CA SER A 92 -7.58 2.40 0.50
C SER A 92 -8.49 3.28 -0.37
N ASN A 93 -8.83 4.51 0.08
CA ASN A 93 -9.60 5.46 -0.74
C ASN A 93 -8.83 5.94 -1.97
N PHE A 94 -7.51 5.77 -2.00
CA PHE A 94 -6.64 6.08 -3.13
C PHE A 94 -6.20 4.83 -3.91
N GLY A 95 -6.81 3.67 -3.65
CA GLY A 95 -6.56 2.42 -4.37
C GLY A 95 -5.36 1.61 -3.88
N PHE A 96 -4.70 2.02 -2.79
CA PHE A 96 -3.60 1.26 -2.22
C PHE A 96 -4.11 0.10 -1.36
N LYS A 97 -3.56 -1.09 -1.59
CA LYS A 97 -3.79 -2.24 -0.71
C LYS A 97 -2.82 -2.18 0.46
N VAL A 98 -3.32 -1.85 1.63
CA VAL A 98 -2.52 -1.72 2.85
C VAL A 98 -3.07 -2.61 3.97
N PRO A 99 -2.22 -3.02 4.93
CA PRO A 99 -2.64 -3.89 6.01
C PRO A 99 -3.66 -3.22 6.94
N ARG A 100 -4.47 -4.04 7.61
CA ARG A 100 -5.38 -3.57 8.68
C ARG A 100 -4.66 -3.42 10.02
N SER A 101 -3.63 -4.22 10.27
CA SER A 101 -2.91 -4.23 11.56
C SER A 101 -1.65 -3.35 11.51
N SER A 102 -1.41 -2.57 12.57
CA SER A 102 -0.21 -1.73 12.67
C SER A 102 1.11 -2.50 12.55
N ARG A 103 1.14 -3.77 12.98
CA ARG A 103 2.33 -4.61 12.93
C ARG A 103 2.76 -4.95 11.50
N GLU A 104 1.81 -5.08 10.59
CA GLU A 104 2.05 -5.48 9.21
C GLU A 104 2.50 -4.30 8.33
N PHE A 105 2.31 -3.05 8.80
CA PHE A 105 2.77 -1.87 8.06
C PHE A 105 4.28 -1.83 7.85
N SER A 106 5.06 -2.53 8.66
CA SER A 106 6.51 -2.64 8.45
C SER A 106 6.91 -3.31 7.12
N ALA A 107 5.99 -4.05 6.50
CA ALA A 107 6.17 -4.70 5.20
C ALA A 107 5.26 -4.11 4.11
N ALA A 108 4.54 -3.01 4.38
CA ALA A 108 3.54 -2.46 3.47
C ALA A 108 4.12 -1.58 2.35
N GLY A 109 5.41 -1.24 2.42
CA GLY A 109 6.06 -0.37 1.45
C GLY A 109 7.58 -0.47 1.54
N LYS A 110 8.26 0.41 0.82
CA LYS A 110 9.73 0.49 0.84
C LYS A 110 10.19 1.24 2.09
N GLU A 111 11.06 0.62 2.89
CA GLU A 111 11.68 1.30 4.04
C GLU A 111 12.55 2.47 3.56
N THR A 112 12.47 3.57 4.27
CA THR A 112 13.27 4.79 4.04
C THR A 112 13.81 5.31 5.37
N THR A 113 14.56 6.42 5.34
CA THR A 113 15.10 7.06 6.56
C THR A 113 14.33 8.35 6.87
N ILE A 114 14.49 8.88 8.07
CA ILE A 114 13.86 10.13 8.49
C ILE A 114 14.33 11.31 7.64
N GLU A 115 15.59 11.31 7.23
CA GLU A 115 16.20 12.35 6.39
C GLU A 115 15.64 12.36 4.97
N ASN A 116 15.20 11.19 4.49
CA ASN A 116 14.59 11.01 3.18
C ASN A 116 13.06 10.91 3.22
N ALA A 117 12.47 11.20 4.40
CA ALA A 117 11.03 11.17 4.58
C ALA A 117 10.30 12.13 3.64
N LYS A 118 9.13 11.72 3.18
CA LYS A 118 8.25 12.52 2.33
C LYS A 118 6.85 12.58 2.92
N VAL A 119 6.13 13.64 2.59
CA VAL A 119 4.70 13.77 2.91
C VAL A 119 3.95 12.60 2.28
N GLY A 120 3.16 11.91 3.11
CA GLY A 120 2.46 10.67 2.74
C GLY A 120 3.15 9.38 3.19
N ASP A 121 4.41 9.40 3.60
CA ASP A 121 5.08 8.23 4.18
C ASP A 121 4.43 7.82 5.50
N VAL A 122 4.57 6.56 5.89
CA VAL A 122 4.00 6.01 7.11
C VAL A 122 5.07 5.84 8.18
N LEU A 123 4.92 6.58 9.28
CA LEU A 123 5.73 6.44 10.50
C LEU A 123 5.20 5.27 11.33
N ILE A 124 6.11 4.42 11.80
CA ILE A 124 5.82 3.22 12.58
C ILE A 124 6.45 3.36 13.95
N PHE A 125 5.66 3.10 15.00
CA PHE A 125 6.04 3.30 16.38
C PHE A 125 5.79 2.05 17.22
N THR A 126 6.44 1.97 18.37
CA THR A 126 6.05 1.04 19.43
C THR A 126 4.64 1.35 19.93
N GLY A 127 4.07 0.45 20.74
CA GLY A 127 2.92 0.75 21.57
C GLY A 127 3.23 1.90 22.57
N SER A 128 2.35 2.15 23.53
CA SER A 128 2.49 3.27 24.47
C SER A 128 3.78 3.21 25.32
N ASN A 129 4.29 2.01 25.57
CA ASN A 129 5.55 1.81 26.28
C ASN A 129 6.72 1.72 25.30
N SER A 130 7.57 2.76 25.25
CA SER A 130 8.74 2.82 24.36
C SER A 130 9.83 1.79 24.67
N LYS A 131 9.87 1.28 25.90
CA LYS A 131 10.82 0.22 26.31
C LYS A 131 10.47 -1.13 25.69
N VAL A 132 9.21 -1.36 25.35
CA VAL A 132 8.75 -2.57 24.66
C VAL A 132 8.84 -2.35 23.16
N ARG A 133 9.91 -2.83 22.53
CA ARG A 133 10.20 -2.64 21.09
C ARG A 133 9.31 -3.49 20.19
N ARG A 134 8.00 -3.39 20.34
CA ARG A 134 6.98 -4.05 19.53
C ARG A 134 6.10 -3.01 18.86
N ILE A 135 5.91 -3.12 17.53
CA ILE A 135 5.04 -2.23 16.76
C ILE A 135 3.62 -2.25 17.36
N GLY A 136 3.08 -1.06 17.57
CA GLY A 136 1.75 -0.88 18.15
C GLY A 136 1.07 0.42 17.73
N HIS A 137 1.72 1.25 16.89
CA HIS A 137 1.12 2.50 16.42
C HIS A 137 1.70 2.91 15.06
N VAL A 138 0.88 3.61 14.27
CA VAL A 138 1.24 4.15 12.94
C VAL A 138 0.58 5.51 12.72
N GLY A 139 1.20 6.33 11.85
CA GLY A 139 0.66 7.61 11.39
C GLY A 139 1.26 8.01 10.06
N ILE A 140 0.62 8.93 9.35
CA ILE A 140 1.04 9.41 8.02
C ILE A 140 1.80 10.72 8.18
N VAL A 141 2.96 10.88 7.55
CA VAL A 141 3.71 12.14 7.50
C VAL A 141 2.80 13.20 6.87
N TYR A 142 2.47 14.23 7.66
CA TYR A 142 1.56 15.31 7.29
C TYR A 142 2.29 16.49 6.66
N SER A 143 3.35 16.96 7.29
CA SER A 143 4.21 18.06 6.80
C SER A 143 5.66 17.85 7.24
N ILE A 144 6.55 18.45 6.48
CA ILE A 144 7.98 18.54 6.77
C ILE A 144 8.36 19.99 6.51
N ASP A 145 8.79 20.69 7.55
CA ASP A 145 9.20 22.09 7.51
C ASP A 145 10.37 22.35 8.48
N ASP A 146 10.83 23.57 8.60
CA ASP A 146 11.96 23.95 9.47
C ASP A 146 11.72 23.61 10.94
N SER A 147 10.46 23.47 11.37
CA SER A 147 10.11 23.00 12.72
C SER A 147 10.19 21.47 12.88
N GLY A 148 10.37 20.75 11.78
CA GLY A 148 10.49 19.30 11.73
C GLY A 148 9.30 18.58 11.07
N ILE A 149 9.17 17.30 11.38
CA ILE A 149 8.10 16.46 10.86
C ILE A 149 6.87 16.54 11.75
N LYS A 150 5.70 16.74 11.12
CA LYS A 150 4.38 16.52 11.74
C LYS A 150 3.72 15.33 11.07
N PHE A 151 2.92 14.58 11.81
CA PHE A 151 2.19 13.44 11.27
C PHE A 151 0.74 13.42 11.75
N ILE A 152 -0.14 12.88 10.92
CA ILE A 152 -1.57 12.72 11.21
C ILE A 152 -1.85 11.27 11.56
N HIS A 153 -2.60 11.04 12.65
CA HIS A 153 -2.88 9.70 13.16
C HIS A 153 -4.14 9.69 14.03
N ALA A 154 -4.76 8.53 14.25
CA ALA A 154 -5.77 8.36 15.27
C ALA A 154 -5.09 7.99 16.60
N SER A 155 -5.22 8.87 17.59
CA SER A 155 -4.58 8.75 18.89
C SER A 155 -5.55 8.25 19.97
N SER A 156 -5.16 7.22 20.72
CA SER A 156 -5.84 6.79 21.94
C SER A 156 -5.45 7.61 23.18
N GLY A 157 -4.47 8.51 23.03
CA GLY A 157 -4.00 9.38 24.11
C GLY A 157 -4.90 10.59 24.32
N LYS A 158 -4.30 11.70 24.78
CA LYS A 158 -5.03 12.92 25.21
C LYS A 158 -6.02 13.45 24.14
N SER A 159 -5.68 13.35 22.86
CA SER A 159 -6.54 13.85 21.77
C SER A 159 -7.77 12.98 21.50
N HIS A 160 -7.74 11.71 21.88
CA HIS A 160 -8.82 10.72 21.74
C HIS A 160 -9.48 10.68 20.34
N GLY A 161 -8.70 10.91 19.28
CA GLY A 161 -9.20 10.95 17.91
C GLY A 161 -8.11 11.21 16.88
N VAL A 162 -8.54 11.48 15.64
CA VAL A 162 -7.65 11.87 14.55
C VAL A 162 -7.09 13.25 14.83
N THR A 163 -5.77 13.35 14.86
CA THR A 163 -5.04 14.56 15.24
C THR A 163 -3.72 14.67 14.48
N ILE A 164 -3.18 15.89 14.40
CA ILE A 164 -1.82 16.15 13.92
C ILE A 164 -0.92 16.33 15.13
N THR A 165 0.24 15.68 15.10
CA THR A 165 1.20 15.69 16.22
C THR A 165 2.61 15.90 15.66
N GLU A 166 3.44 16.62 16.41
CA GLU A 166 4.85 16.77 16.08
C GLU A 166 5.63 15.49 16.34
N PHE A 167 6.53 15.15 15.43
CA PHE A 167 7.47 14.05 15.57
C PHE A 167 8.65 14.46 16.48
N ASN A 168 8.37 14.60 17.76
CA ASN A 168 9.37 14.97 18.76
C ASN A 168 9.25 14.13 20.04
N GLY A 169 10.12 14.37 21.02
CA GLY A 169 10.04 13.86 22.40
C GLY A 169 9.49 12.45 22.51
N HIS A 170 8.28 12.32 23.01
CA HIS A 170 7.59 11.05 23.24
C HIS A 170 7.53 10.17 21.97
N TYR A 171 7.24 10.73 20.80
CA TYR A 171 7.14 9.95 19.56
C TYR A 171 8.49 9.57 18.98
N LYS A 172 9.53 10.42 19.12
CA LYS A 172 10.91 10.03 18.76
C LYS A 172 11.39 8.81 19.56
N ASN A 173 11.10 8.76 20.85
CA ASN A 173 11.47 7.62 21.69
C ASN A 173 10.74 6.32 21.31
N ARG A 174 9.58 6.42 20.70
CA ARG A 174 8.76 5.28 20.26
C ARG A 174 9.02 4.90 18.80
N PHE A 175 9.71 5.73 18.03
CA PHE A 175 9.96 5.52 16.62
C PHE A 175 10.70 4.20 16.36
N MET A 176 10.29 3.49 15.34
CA MET A 176 10.89 2.23 14.90
C MET A 176 11.40 2.31 13.47
N LYS A 177 10.56 2.74 12.55
CA LYS A 177 10.90 2.89 11.13
C LYS A 177 9.89 3.76 10.39
N ILE A 178 10.20 4.07 9.15
CA ILE A 178 9.33 4.76 8.20
C ILE A 178 9.28 3.96 6.89
N VAL A 179 8.11 3.88 6.28
CA VAL A 179 7.91 3.21 4.99
C VAL A 179 7.17 4.11 4.01
N SER A 180 7.60 4.09 2.76
CA SER A 180 6.95 4.76 1.63
C SER A 180 6.04 3.76 0.91
N ILE A 181 4.77 4.13 0.75
CA ILE A 181 3.74 3.34 0.06
C ILE A 181 3.36 3.99 -1.28
N LEU A 182 3.62 5.31 -1.41
CA LEU A 182 3.35 6.14 -2.59
C LEU A 182 4.40 5.98 -3.67
#